data_3f18827bb7103a5b61965ba49f5cb6a3
#
_entry.id   3f18827bb7103a5b61965ba49f5cb6a3
#
_cell.length_a   1.000
_cell.length_b   1.000
_cell.length_c   1.000
_cell.angle_alpha   90.00
_cell.angle_beta   90.00
_cell.angle_gamma   90.00
#
_symmetry.space_group_name_H-M   'P 1'
#
loop_
_entity.id
_entity.type
_entity.pdbx_description
1 polymer ?
#
loop_
_entity_poly.entity_id
_entity_poly.type
_entity_poly.pdbx_seq_one_letter_code
_entity_poly.pdbx_strand_id
1 'polypeptide(L)'
;MIDAVVVGGGIAGLATAYELSRRDRSFVVLERGARPGGVILSEEIDGFTIDGGPDALLIQKPDGIELCKELGLGDRLVTTKLPRLAYIQRAGRLHPLPAASVLGIPTRFGPFARTRLFSWPGKIRMGAEMFVAPRRDDSDESIGSFMGRRFGREAVTYLAEPLLAGIHAGDVDRLSVQALFPRFVDAERKHGSLLRAFSRRPAGPPSVDGAFK
;
A
#
# COMPACT_ATOMS: atom_id res chain seq x y z
N MET A 1 -26.91 -32.78 3.96
CA MET A 1 -25.62 -32.81 4.68
C MET A 1 -24.92 -31.50 4.38
N ILE A 2 -24.36 -30.81 5.35
CA ILE A 2 -23.64 -29.54 5.12
C ILE A 2 -22.20 -29.91 4.75
N ASP A 3 -21.70 -29.43 3.59
CA ASP A 3 -20.35 -29.69 3.10
C ASP A 3 -19.28 -28.85 3.79
N ALA A 4 -19.63 -27.60 4.16
CA ALA A 4 -18.69 -26.67 4.77
C ALA A 4 -19.34 -25.73 5.78
N VAL A 5 -18.57 -25.35 6.80
CA VAL A 5 -18.94 -24.28 7.74
C VAL A 5 -17.88 -23.17 7.61
N VAL A 6 -18.34 -21.96 7.27
CA VAL A 6 -17.50 -20.76 7.16
C VAL A 6 -17.65 -19.95 8.45
N VAL A 7 -16.57 -19.73 9.18
CA VAL A 7 -16.58 -18.97 10.43
C VAL A 7 -16.10 -17.55 10.16
N GLY A 8 -17.02 -16.60 10.38
CA GLY A 8 -16.81 -15.17 10.13
C GLY A 8 -17.42 -14.70 8.82
N GLY A 9 -18.31 -13.71 8.89
CA GLY A 9 -18.97 -13.05 7.76
C GLY A 9 -18.24 -11.80 7.22
N GLY A 10 -16.92 -11.69 7.43
CA GLY A 10 -16.10 -10.66 6.78
C GLY A 10 -15.85 -10.98 5.32
N ILE A 11 -15.11 -10.12 4.60
CA ILE A 11 -14.89 -10.26 3.15
C ILE A 11 -14.31 -11.62 2.76
N ALA A 12 -13.39 -12.17 3.53
CA ALA A 12 -12.80 -13.48 3.25
C ALA A 12 -13.82 -14.62 3.38
N GLY A 13 -14.63 -14.59 4.46
CA GLY A 13 -15.69 -15.59 4.65
C GLY A 13 -16.79 -15.50 3.61
N LEU A 14 -17.21 -14.28 3.26
CA LEU A 14 -18.22 -14.07 2.21
C LEU A 14 -17.71 -14.47 0.83
N ALA A 15 -16.45 -14.16 0.48
CA ALA A 15 -15.85 -14.62 -0.77
C ALA A 15 -15.73 -16.16 -0.82
N THR A 16 -15.40 -16.79 0.30
CA THR A 16 -15.39 -18.27 0.42
C THR A 16 -16.79 -18.84 0.22
N ALA A 17 -17.80 -18.25 0.86
CA ALA A 17 -19.19 -18.68 0.72
C ALA A 17 -19.70 -18.53 -0.73
N TYR A 18 -19.34 -17.41 -1.38
CA TYR A 18 -19.64 -17.17 -2.79
C TYR A 18 -19.02 -18.25 -3.70
N GLU A 19 -17.75 -18.59 -3.49
CA GLU A 19 -17.08 -19.63 -4.26
C GLU A 19 -17.67 -21.03 -4.01
N LEU A 20 -18.06 -21.34 -2.77
CA LEU A 20 -18.78 -22.60 -2.46
C LEU A 20 -20.13 -22.65 -3.18
N SER A 21 -20.87 -21.54 -3.19
CA SER A 21 -22.14 -21.42 -3.93
C SER A 21 -21.95 -21.65 -5.43
N ARG A 22 -20.91 -21.08 -6.03
CA ARG A 22 -20.59 -21.30 -7.46
C ARG A 22 -20.25 -22.76 -7.81
N ARG A 23 -19.83 -23.53 -6.80
CA ARG A 23 -19.50 -24.97 -6.94
C ARG A 23 -20.61 -25.89 -6.48
N ASP A 24 -21.83 -25.38 -6.30
CA ASP A 24 -23.00 -26.13 -5.84
C ASP A 24 -22.74 -26.91 -4.53
N ARG A 25 -21.93 -26.30 -3.60
CA ARG A 25 -21.68 -26.88 -2.29
C ARG A 25 -22.62 -26.29 -1.26
N SER A 26 -23.15 -27.17 -0.39
CA SER A 26 -23.97 -26.73 0.74
C SER A 26 -23.09 -26.19 1.86
N PHE A 27 -23.40 -24.98 2.38
CA PHE A 27 -22.61 -24.37 3.43
C PHE A 27 -23.47 -23.54 4.40
N VAL A 28 -22.85 -23.25 5.55
CA VAL A 28 -23.39 -22.29 6.55
C VAL A 28 -22.30 -21.28 6.86
N VAL A 29 -22.67 -20.00 6.94
CA VAL A 29 -21.79 -18.93 7.41
C VAL A 29 -22.21 -18.59 8.85
N LEU A 30 -21.27 -18.66 9.78
CA LEU A 30 -21.46 -18.25 11.17
C LEU A 30 -20.81 -16.90 11.40
N GLU A 31 -21.62 -15.89 11.70
CA GLU A 31 -21.17 -14.54 12.03
C GLU A 31 -21.56 -14.21 13.48
N ARG A 32 -20.61 -13.70 14.26
CA ARG A 32 -20.84 -13.32 15.66
C ARG A 32 -21.54 -11.97 15.79
N GLY A 33 -21.28 -11.07 14.84
CA GLY A 33 -21.86 -9.72 14.84
C GLY A 33 -23.28 -9.69 14.32
N ALA A 34 -23.93 -8.56 14.50
CA ALA A 34 -25.30 -8.33 14.02
C ALA A 34 -25.39 -8.17 12.48
N ARG A 35 -24.25 -7.98 11.80
CA ARG A 35 -24.18 -7.79 10.35
C ARG A 35 -22.99 -8.53 9.72
N PRO A 36 -23.09 -8.97 8.46
CA PRO A 36 -21.93 -9.38 7.67
C PRO A 36 -21.11 -8.17 7.23
N GLY A 37 -19.92 -8.42 6.68
CA GLY A 37 -19.00 -7.41 6.15
C GLY A 37 -17.74 -7.20 7.01
N GLY A 38 -17.79 -7.56 8.29
CA GLY A 38 -16.64 -7.45 9.19
C GLY A 38 -16.17 -5.98 9.31
N VAL A 39 -14.88 -5.73 9.00
CA VAL A 39 -14.29 -4.39 9.06
C VAL A 39 -14.72 -3.46 7.90
N ILE A 40 -15.34 -4.00 6.85
CA ILE A 40 -15.93 -3.17 5.79
C ILE A 40 -17.25 -2.64 6.30
N LEU A 41 -17.28 -1.36 6.61
CA LEU A 41 -18.43 -0.65 7.15
C LEU A 41 -18.56 0.69 6.45
N SER A 42 -19.76 0.97 5.95
CA SER A 42 -20.16 2.30 5.50
C SER A 42 -21.44 2.67 6.22
N GLU A 43 -21.51 3.87 6.75
CA GLU A 43 -22.67 4.41 7.47
C GLU A 43 -23.12 5.73 6.83
N GLU A 44 -24.42 5.95 6.81
CA GLU A 44 -24.98 7.25 6.40
C GLU A 44 -25.32 8.07 7.64
N ILE A 45 -24.64 9.21 7.80
CA ILE A 45 -24.83 10.12 8.93
C ILE A 45 -25.03 11.53 8.37
N ASP A 46 -26.18 12.13 8.65
CA ASP A 46 -26.54 13.50 8.23
C ASP A 46 -26.36 13.74 6.70
N GLY A 47 -26.64 12.73 5.88
CA GLY A 47 -26.51 12.80 4.42
C GLY A 47 -25.09 12.60 3.89
N PHE A 48 -24.15 12.22 4.74
CA PHE A 48 -22.80 11.82 4.38
C PHE A 48 -22.62 10.31 4.46
N THR A 49 -22.00 9.71 3.44
CA THR A 49 -21.53 8.34 3.53
C THR A 49 -20.15 8.33 4.16
N ILE A 50 -20.03 7.67 5.30
CA ILE A 50 -18.78 7.58 6.08
C ILE A 50 -18.30 6.13 6.07
N ASP A 51 -17.12 5.90 5.50
CA ASP A 51 -16.47 4.59 5.54
C ASP A 51 -15.69 4.44 6.85
N GLY A 52 -16.13 3.48 7.67
CA GLY A 52 -15.49 3.13 8.94
C GLY A 52 -14.39 2.06 8.81
N GLY A 53 -14.05 1.70 7.58
CA GLY A 53 -13.07 0.65 7.26
C GLY A 53 -12.35 0.91 5.95
N PRO A 54 -11.95 -0.16 5.20
CA PRO A 54 -11.35 -0.01 3.88
C PRO A 54 -12.30 0.69 2.90
N ASP A 55 -11.78 1.69 2.21
CA ASP A 55 -12.50 2.57 1.27
C ASP A 55 -12.02 2.45 -0.19
N ALA A 56 -10.96 1.68 -0.43
CA ALA A 56 -10.37 1.61 -1.75
C ALA A 56 -9.83 0.21 -2.07
N LEU A 57 -9.86 -0.15 -3.37
CA LEU A 57 -9.27 -1.37 -3.90
C LEU A 57 -7.96 -1.06 -4.64
N LEU A 58 -6.93 -1.86 -4.37
CA LEU A 58 -5.64 -1.72 -5.03
C LEU A 58 -5.65 -2.43 -6.38
N ILE A 59 -5.52 -1.68 -7.48
CA ILE A 59 -5.55 -2.23 -8.86
C ILE A 59 -4.44 -3.25 -9.11
N GLN A 60 -3.31 -3.13 -8.41
CA GLN A 60 -2.19 -4.07 -8.54
C GLN A 60 -2.50 -5.47 -7.98
N LYS A 61 -3.62 -5.61 -7.26
CA LYS A 61 -4.19 -6.88 -6.81
C LYS A 61 -5.53 -7.07 -7.51
N PRO A 62 -5.56 -7.76 -8.65
CA PRO A 62 -6.73 -7.79 -9.53
C PRO A 62 -7.92 -8.54 -8.94
N ASP A 63 -7.70 -9.49 -8.03
CA ASP A 63 -8.74 -10.40 -7.53
C ASP A 63 -9.99 -9.68 -7.00
N GLY A 64 -9.79 -8.59 -6.24
CA GLY A 64 -10.90 -7.79 -5.72
C GLY A 64 -11.68 -7.05 -6.81
N ILE A 65 -10.99 -6.58 -7.85
CA ILE A 65 -11.61 -5.92 -9.00
C ILE A 65 -12.39 -6.94 -9.86
N GLU A 66 -11.84 -8.13 -10.04
CA GLU A 66 -12.46 -9.22 -10.77
C GLU A 66 -13.72 -9.69 -10.06
N LEU A 67 -13.65 -9.89 -8.74
CA LEU A 67 -14.83 -10.24 -7.95
C LEU A 67 -15.93 -9.17 -8.05
N CYS A 68 -15.58 -7.88 -8.01
CA CYS A 68 -16.57 -6.81 -8.21
C CYS A 68 -17.25 -6.91 -9.59
N LYS A 69 -16.48 -7.21 -10.63
CA LYS A 69 -17.04 -7.40 -11.99
C LYS A 69 -17.95 -8.61 -12.07
N GLU A 70 -17.55 -9.74 -11.48
CA GLU A 70 -18.36 -10.95 -11.41
C GLU A 70 -19.69 -10.73 -10.69
N LEU A 71 -19.68 -9.90 -9.66
CA LEU A 71 -20.87 -9.51 -8.90
C LEU A 71 -21.72 -8.41 -9.59
N GLY A 72 -21.36 -7.98 -10.81
CA GLY A 72 -22.07 -6.93 -11.53
C GLY A 72 -21.82 -5.52 -10.99
N LEU A 73 -20.77 -5.33 -10.19
CA LEU A 73 -20.42 -4.03 -9.59
C LEU A 73 -19.34 -3.28 -10.39
N GLY A 74 -18.93 -3.79 -11.56
CA GLY A 74 -17.84 -3.22 -12.36
C GLY A 74 -18.03 -1.74 -12.68
N ASP A 75 -19.24 -1.36 -13.09
CA ASP A 75 -19.59 0.03 -13.45
C ASP A 75 -19.68 0.98 -12.25
N ARG A 76 -19.73 0.44 -11.03
CA ARG A 76 -19.73 1.21 -9.80
C ARG A 76 -18.33 1.52 -9.28
N LEU A 77 -17.30 0.90 -9.86
CA LEU A 77 -15.90 1.18 -9.52
C LEU A 77 -15.49 2.52 -10.10
N VAL A 78 -15.08 3.45 -9.23
CA VAL A 78 -14.63 4.78 -9.64
C VAL A 78 -13.13 4.92 -9.40
N THR A 79 -12.45 5.64 -10.29
CA THR A 79 -11.02 5.93 -10.12
C THR A 79 -10.83 7.19 -9.29
N THR A 80 -9.70 7.27 -8.60
CA THR A 80 -9.31 8.51 -7.91
C THR A 80 -9.14 9.65 -8.92
N LYS A 81 -9.70 10.84 -8.59
CA LYS A 81 -9.62 12.03 -9.46
C LYS A 81 -8.20 12.57 -9.54
N LEU A 82 -7.85 13.18 -10.68
CA LEU A 82 -6.60 13.92 -10.84
C LEU A 82 -6.75 15.39 -10.37
N PRO A 83 -5.68 16.03 -9.86
CA PRO A 83 -4.35 15.46 -9.60
C PRO A 83 -4.32 14.62 -8.31
N ARG A 84 -3.64 13.47 -8.36
CA ARG A 84 -3.43 12.62 -7.18
C ARG A 84 -2.28 13.16 -6.36
N LEU A 85 -2.57 13.99 -5.38
CA LEU A 85 -1.58 14.63 -4.52
C LEU A 85 -1.69 14.07 -3.11
N ALA A 86 -0.57 13.58 -2.59
CA ALA A 86 -0.42 13.26 -1.18
C ALA A 86 0.54 14.26 -0.54
N TYR A 87 0.22 14.68 0.67
CA TYR A 87 1.00 15.66 1.42
C TYR A 87 1.47 15.05 2.73
N ILE A 88 2.69 15.40 3.11
CA ILE A 88 3.26 15.09 4.42
C ILE A 88 3.34 16.38 5.23
N GLN A 89 2.81 16.36 6.44
CA GLN A 89 2.96 17.47 7.37
C GLN A 89 4.35 17.42 8.02
N ARG A 90 5.09 18.53 7.91
CA ARG A 90 6.37 18.72 8.60
C ARG A 90 6.45 20.14 9.12
N ALA A 91 6.75 20.30 10.42
CA ALA A 91 6.89 21.61 11.07
C ALA A 91 5.73 22.57 10.78
N GLY A 92 4.48 22.10 10.88
CA GLY A 92 3.27 22.90 10.66
C GLY A 92 2.96 23.24 9.20
N ARG A 93 3.71 22.68 8.23
CA ARG A 93 3.51 22.91 6.79
C ARG A 93 3.24 21.61 6.05
N LEU A 94 2.41 21.71 5.01
CA LEU A 94 2.15 20.59 4.11
C LEU A 94 3.18 20.59 2.97
N HIS A 95 3.84 19.45 2.79
CA HIS A 95 4.80 19.22 1.73
C HIS A 95 4.26 18.15 0.79
N PRO A 96 4.13 18.44 -0.52
CA PRO A 96 3.73 17.41 -1.46
C PRO A 96 4.80 16.32 -1.53
N LEU A 97 4.36 15.06 -1.65
CA LEU A 97 5.26 13.97 -1.98
C LEU A 97 5.96 14.25 -3.31
N PRO A 98 7.26 13.96 -3.42
CA PRO A 98 7.99 14.17 -4.67
C PRO A 98 7.32 13.44 -5.83
N ALA A 99 7.07 14.17 -6.92
CA ALA A 99 6.60 13.55 -8.16
C ALA A 99 7.62 12.52 -8.65
N ALA A 100 7.13 11.46 -9.30
CA ALA A 100 7.96 10.34 -9.73
C ALA A 100 8.68 9.65 -8.56
N SER A 101 7.92 9.23 -7.56
CA SER A 101 8.39 8.35 -6.49
C SER A 101 7.65 7.02 -6.52
N VAL A 102 8.34 5.95 -6.15
CA VAL A 102 7.74 4.63 -5.87
C VAL A 102 7.71 4.47 -4.37
N LEU A 103 6.50 4.52 -3.79
CA LEU A 103 6.30 4.49 -2.34
C LEU A 103 7.18 5.53 -1.59
N GLY A 104 7.28 6.74 -2.16
CA GLY A 104 8.08 7.82 -1.60
C GLY A 104 9.58 7.77 -1.94
N ILE A 105 10.12 6.64 -2.45
CA ILE A 105 11.50 6.55 -2.89
C ILE A 105 11.64 7.30 -4.22
N PRO A 106 12.48 8.34 -4.30
CA PRO A 106 12.60 9.15 -5.49
C PRO A 106 13.19 8.33 -6.66
N THR A 107 12.51 8.37 -7.80
CA THR A 107 12.99 7.74 -9.05
C THR A 107 13.63 8.76 -9.99
N ARG A 108 13.48 10.05 -9.70
CA ARG A 108 14.04 11.16 -10.48
C ARG A 108 14.73 12.17 -9.58
N PHE A 109 15.96 12.55 -9.95
CA PHE A 109 16.77 13.47 -9.15
C PHE A 109 16.19 14.89 -9.09
N GLY A 110 15.68 15.45 -10.19
CA GLY A 110 15.23 16.84 -10.26
C GLY A 110 14.09 17.17 -9.26
N PRO A 111 12.95 16.46 -9.29
CA PRO A 111 11.88 16.66 -8.31
C PRO A 111 12.33 16.43 -6.86
N PHE A 112 13.21 15.46 -6.63
CA PHE A 112 13.76 15.18 -5.31
C PHE A 112 14.65 16.30 -4.78
N ALA A 113 15.50 16.86 -5.61
CA ALA A 113 16.36 17.98 -5.21
C ALA A 113 15.55 19.23 -4.81
N ARG A 114 14.40 19.46 -5.48
CA ARG A 114 13.54 20.64 -5.26
C ARG A 114 12.59 20.50 -4.05
N THR A 115 12.29 19.29 -3.59
CA THR A 115 11.37 19.11 -2.46
C THR A 115 11.94 19.77 -1.19
N ARG A 116 11.07 20.36 -0.40
CA ARG A 116 11.39 20.88 0.94
C ARG A 116 11.04 19.89 2.06
N LEU A 117 10.62 18.69 1.71
CA LEU A 117 10.28 17.64 2.68
C LEU A 117 11.50 17.16 3.46
N PHE A 118 12.67 17.16 2.83
CA PHE A 118 13.93 16.69 3.44
C PHE A 118 14.93 17.83 3.62
N SER A 119 15.75 17.73 4.66
CA SER A 119 16.93 18.58 4.83
C SER A 119 17.98 18.27 3.75
N TRP A 120 18.93 19.19 3.53
CA TRP A 120 20.05 18.93 2.62
C TRP A 120 20.89 17.72 3.06
N PRO A 121 21.28 17.58 4.36
CA PRO A 121 21.95 16.36 4.83
C PRO A 121 21.13 15.10 4.60
N GLY A 122 19.81 15.16 4.83
CA GLY A 122 18.89 14.04 4.54
C GLY A 122 18.90 13.65 3.07
N LYS A 123 18.84 14.63 2.15
CA LYS A 123 18.93 14.36 0.70
C LYS A 123 20.24 13.71 0.29
N ILE A 124 21.36 14.20 0.82
CA ILE A 124 22.69 13.62 0.57
C ILE A 124 22.72 12.18 1.10
N ARG A 125 22.23 11.97 2.32
CA ARG A 125 22.16 10.62 2.92
C ARG A 125 21.29 9.67 2.09
N MET A 126 20.14 10.14 1.59
CA MET A 126 19.26 9.34 0.73
C MET A 126 19.94 9.03 -0.63
N GLY A 127 20.64 10.00 -1.22
CA GLY A 127 21.40 9.78 -2.45
C GLY A 127 22.57 8.80 -2.26
N ALA A 128 23.20 8.80 -1.10
CA ALA A 128 24.28 7.87 -0.74
C ALA A 128 23.80 6.40 -0.60
N GLU A 129 22.48 6.14 -0.72
CA GLU A 129 21.93 4.79 -0.75
C GLU A 129 22.61 3.90 -1.80
N MET A 130 23.01 4.46 -2.92
CA MET A 130 23.71 3.72 -3.99
C MET A 130 25.05 3.09 -3.56
N PHE A 131 25.62 3.54 -2.45
CA PHE A 131 26.89 3.05 -1.90
C PHE A 131 26.70 2.18 -0.65
N VAL A 132 25.46 2.04 -0.17
CA VAL A 132 25.16 1.17 0.97
C VAL A 132 25.23 -0.28 0.53
N ALA A 133 26.05 -1.08 1.22
CA ALA A 133 26.16 -2.50 0.93
C ALA A 133 24.82 -3.22 1.10
N PRO A 134 24.47 -4.14 0.20
CA PRO A 134 23.27 -4.96 0.35
C PRO A 134 23.43 -5.90 1.54
N ARG A 135 22.31 -6.19 2.21
CA ARG A 135 22.25 -7.18 3.27
C ARG A 135 22.39 -8.59 2.66
N ARG A 136 23.17 -9.44 3.30
CA ARG A 136 23.49 -10.79 2.79
C ARG A 136 22.74 -11.90 3.51
N ASP A 137 22.19 -11.62 4.66
CA ASP A 137 21.39 -12.61 5.41
C ASP A 137 19.94 -12.63 4.93
N ASP A 138 19.28 -13.78 5.13
CA ASP A 138 17.89 -14.01 4.73
C ASP A 138 16.88 -13.73 5.86
N SER A 139 17.35 -13.20 7.00
CA SER A 139 16.45 -12.87 8.10
C SER A 139 15.55 -11.69 7.72
N ASP A 140 14.31 -11.74 8.18
CA ASP A 140 13.37 -10.65 7.96
C ASP A 140 13.83 -9.37 8.66
N GLU A 141 13.43 -8.24 8.11
CA GLU A 141 13.79 -6.91 8.60
C GLU A 141 12.53 -6.05 8.67
N SER A 142 12.41 -5.20 9.70
CA SER A 142 11.34 -4.23 9.74
C SER A 142 11.52 -3.15 8.67
N ILE A 143 10.42 -2.54 8.24
CA ILE A 143 10.45 -1.46 7.26
C ILE A 143 11.24 -0.26 7.79
N GLY A 144 11.08 0.06 9.09
CA GLY A 144 11.84 1.13 9.74
C GLY A 144 13.34 0.87 9.71
N SER A 145 13.79 -0.35 10.06
CA SER A 145 15.19 -0.78 9.97
C SER A 145 15.71 -0.71 8.53
N PHE A 146 14.98 -1.30 7.57
CA PHE A 146 15.34 -1.30 6.16
C PHE A 146 15.50 0.13 5.61
N MET A 147 14.50 0.98 5.81
CA MET A 147 14.52 2.36 5.32
C MET A 147 15.60 3.20 6.02
N GLY A 148 15.78 3.01 7.33
CA GLY A 148 16.82 3.67 8.12
C GLY A 148 18.23 3.33 7.65
N ARG A 149 18.49 2.04 7.43
CA ARG A 149 19.76 1.53 6.93
C ARG A 149 20.06 2.03 5.50
N ARG A 150 19.07 1.97 4.61
CA ARG A 150 19.24 2.34 3.19
C ARG A 150 19.22 3.86 2.98
N PHE A 151 18.21 4.53 3.49
CA PHE A 151 17.93 5.94 3.16
C PHE A 151 18.18 6.92 4.31
N GLY A 152 18.32 6.42 5.53
CA GLY A 152 18.53 7.23 6.72
C GLY A 152 17.24 7.65 7.44
N ARG A 153 17.40 8.26 8.61
CA ARG A 153 16.31 8.53 9.55
C ARG A 153 15.21 9.44 9.00
N GLU A 154 15.56 10.46 8.22
CA GLU A 154 14.54 11.35 7.63
C GLU A 154 13.62 10.61 6.65
N ALA A 155 14.11 9.59 5.96
CA ALA A 155 13.28 8.75 5.11
C ALA A 155 12.31 7.89 5.93
N VAL A 156 12.71 7.41 7.09
CA VAL A 156 11.80 6.71 8.01
C VAL A 156 10.70 7.67 8.45
N THR A 157 11.06 8.78 9.06
CA THR A 157 10.12 9.73 9.70
C THR A 157 9.20 10.43 8.71
N TYR A 158 9.68 10.79 7.51
CA TYR A 158 8.89 11.60 6.58
C TYR A 158 8.35 10.84 5.35
N LEU A 159 8.72 9.56 5.20
CA LEU A 159 8.15 8.71 4.15
C LEU A 159 7.55 7.42 4.73
N ALA A 160 8.36 6.58 5.39
CA ALA A 160 7.91 5.26 5.80
C ALA A 160 6.77 5.37 6.83
N GLU A 161 6.96 6.11 7.91
CA GLU A 161 5.95 6.26 8.96
C GLU A 161 4.62 6.82 8.41
N PRO A 162 4.56 8.00 7.73
CA PRO A 162 3.29 8.55 7.29
C PRO A 162 2.60 7.70 6.22
N LEU A 163 3.36 7.14 5.27
CA LEU A 163 2.78 6.32 4.19
C LEU A 163 2.23 5.00 4.72
N LEU A 164 2.96 4.36 5.64
CA LEU A 164 2.55 3.08 6.18
C LEU A 164 1.47 3.22 7.25
N ALA A 165 1.53 4.26 8.06
CA ALA A 165 0.43 4.58 8.97
C ALA A 165 -0.88 4.82 8.22
N GLY A 166 -0.83 5.53 7.08
CA GLY A 166 -2.00 5.80 6.25
C GLY A 166 -2.53 4.58 5.46
N ILE A 167 -1.65 3.66 5.06
CA ILE A 167 -2.04 2.52 4.21
C ILE A 167 -2.29 1.25 5.04
N HIS A 168 -1.48 1.00 6.06
CA HIS A 168 -1.48 -0.25 6.82
C HIS A 168 -1.86 -0.07 8.29
N ALA A 169 -2.07 1.16 8.78
CA ALA A 169 -2.36 1.50 10.18
C ALA A 169 -1.41 0.78 11.17
N GLY A 170 -0.14 0.63 10.79
CA GLY A 170 0.85 -0.18 11.50
C GLY A 170 2.13 0.55 11.84
N ASP A 171 2.86 -0.01 12.81
CA ASP A 171 4.15 0.47 13.26
C ASP A 171 5.26 0.00 12.30
N VAL A 172 6.02 0.94 11.73
CA VAL A 172 7.10 0.66 10.77
C VAL A 172 8.20 -0.23 11.34
N ASP A 173 8.39 -0.21 12.66
CA ASP A 173 9.42 -1.02 13.32
C ASP A 173 8.96 -2.46 13.58
N ARG A 174 7.67 -2.75 13.38
CA ARG A 174 7.05 -4.07 13.55
C ARG A 174 6.57 -4.71 12.24
N LEU A 175 6.45 -3.93 11.17
CA LEU A 175 6.00 -4.41 9.88
C LEU A 175 7.17 -4.97 9.07
N SER A 176 7.02 -6.18 8.55
CA SER A 176 8.00 -6.86 7.70
C SER A 176 8.12 -6.21 6.33
N VAL A 177 9.35 -5.84 5.94
CA VAL A 177 9.62 -5.34 4.58
C VAL A 177 9.44 -6.45 3.54
N GLN A 178 9.79 -7.68 3.88
CA GLN A 178 9.66 -8.83 2.98
C GLN A 178 8.19 -9.17 2.69
N ALA A 179 7.34 -9.10 3.70
CA ALA A 179 5.91 -9.39 3.55
C ALA A 179 5.17 -8.29 2.76
N LEU A 180 5.45 -7.01 3.04
CA LEU A 180 4.71 -5.89 2.46
C LEU A 180 5.34 -5.36 1.16
N PHE A 181 6.66 -5.35 1.08
CA PHE A 181 7.40 -4.80 -0.06
C PHE A 181 8.49 -5.74 -0.58
N PRO A 182 8.17 -7.00 -0.96
CA PRO A 182 9.16 -7.97 -1.43
C PRO A 182 10.00 -7.42 -2.58
N ARG A 183 9.44 -6.52 -3.41
CA ARG A 183 10.15 -5.86 -4.52
C ARG A 183 11.32 -4.99 -4.05
N PHE A 184 11.31 -4.47 -2.82
CA PHE A 184 12.42 -3.68 -2.28
C PHE A 184 13.58 -4.60 -1.91
N VAL A 185 13.28 -5.71 -1.25
CA VAL A 185 14.27 -6.74 -0.92
C VAL A 185 14.90 -7.33 -2.19
N ASP A 186 14.07 -7.65 -3.20
CA ASP A 186 14.53 -8.10 -4.50
C ASP A 186 15.41 -7.07 -5.21
N ALA A 187 15.04 -5.79 -5.16
CA ALA A 187 15.82 -4.71 -5.76
C ALA A 187 17.19 -4.56 -5.09
N GLU A 188 17.23 -4.64 -3.76
CA GLU A 188 18.48 -4.64 -3.01
C GLU A 188 19.37 -5.83 -3.39
N ARG A 189 18.82 -7.05 -3.37
CA ARG A 189 19.56 -8.28 -3.70
C ARG A 189 20.10 -8.30 -5.13
N LYS A 190 19.26 -7.93 -6.11
CA LYS A 190 19.59 -8.00 -7.54
C LYS A 190 20.46 -6.84 -8.03
N HIS A 191 20.27 -5.66 -7.48
CA HIS A 191 20.91 -4.43 -8.01
C HIS A 191 21.82 -3.74 -6.98
N GLY A 192 21.86 -4.22 -5.75
CA GLY A 192 22.62 -3.61 -4.65
C GLY A 192 22.05 -2.26 -4.19
N SER A 193 21.06 -1.68 -4.90
CA SER A 193 20.50 -0.35 -4.63
C SER A 193 19.10 -0.23 -5.21
N LEU A 194 18.18 0.32 -4.42
CA LEU A 194 16.84 0.62 -4.86
C LEU A 194 16.82 1.80 -5.84
N LEU A 195 17.65 2.81 -5.61
CA LEU A 195 17.76 3.95 -6.54
C LEU A 195 18.21 3.50 -7.92
N ARG A 196 19.19 2.61 -8.00
CA ARG A 196 19.64 2.03 -9.29
C ARG A 196 18.56 1.18 -9.95
N ALA A 197 17.85 0.37 -9.16
CA ALA A 197 16.80 -0.49 -9.67
C ALA A 197 15.62 0.30 -10.24
N PHE A 198 15.19 1.35 -9.55
CA PHE A 198 14.00 2.12 -9.93
C PHE A 198 14.27 3.25 -10.92
N SER A 199 15.48 3.82 -10.95
CA SER A 199 15.85 4.84 -11.95
C SER A 199 15.93 4.29 -13.38
N ARG A 200 16.18 2.99 -13.54
CA ARG A 200 16.25 2.32 -14.85
C ARG A 200 14.87 1.95 -15.43
N ARG A 201 13.81 2.02 -14.65
CA ARG A 201 12.45 1.81 -15.17
C ARG A 201 12.04 3.07 -15.94
N PRO A 202 11.64 2.96 -17.22
CA PRO A 202 10.91 4.03 -17.88
C PRO A 202 9.73 4.38 -16.98
N ALA A 203 9.50 5.66 -16.72
CA ALA A 203 8.26 6.10 -16.15
C ALA A 203 7.18 5.65 -17.14
N GLY A 204 6.49 4.55 -16.85
CA GLY A 204 5.28 4.21 -17.59
C GLY A 204 4.35 5.42 -17.55
N PRO A 205 3.53 5.63 -18.60
CA PRO A 205 2.52 6.67 -18.54
C PRO A 205 1.76 6.52 -17.23
N PRO A 206 1.44 7.62 -16.54
CA PRO A 206 0.59 7.53 -15.35
C PRO A 206 -0.62 6.70 -15.76
N SER A 207 -0.84 5.56 -15.11
CA SER A 207 -1.98 4.73 -15.45
C SER A 207 -3.21 5.61 -15.33
N VAL A 208 -4.00 5.68 -16.39
CA VAL A 208 -5.23 6.47 -16.42
C VAL A 208 -6.10 6.08 -15.22
N ASP A 209 -6.03 4.82 -14.82
CA ASP A 209 -6.79 4.25 -13.72
C ASP A 209 -6.20 4.49 -12.32
N GLY A 210 -4.95 4.94 -12.19
CA GLY A 210 -4.30 5.12 -10.89
C GLY A 210 -3.92 3.80 -10.19
N ALA A 211 -3.54 3.89 -8.93
CA ALA A 211 -3.19 2.73 -8.11
C ALA A 211 -4.40 2.17 -7.33
N PHE A 212 -5.44 2.97 -7.16
CA PHE A 212 -6.64 2.65 -6.39
C PHE A 212 -7.90 2.91 -7.22
N LYS A 213 -8.89 2.06 -7.05
CA LYS A 213 -10.28 2.20 -7.46
C LYS A 213 -11.18 2.06 -6.27
#